data_04c33cdfdf99415c3e72eab930f5b6dc
#
_entry.id   04c33cdfdf99415c3e72eab930f5b6dc
#
_cell.length_a   1.000
_cell.length_b   1.000
_cell.length_c   1.000
_cell.angle_alpha   90.00
_cell.angle_beta   90.00
_cell.angle_gamma   90.00
#
_symmetry.space_group_name_H-M   'P 1'
#
loop_
_entity.id
_entity.type
_entity.pdbx_description
1 polymer ?
#
loop_
_entity_poly.entity_id
_entity_poly.type
_entity_poly.pdbx_seq_one_letter_code
_entity_poly.pdbx_strand_id
1 'polypeptide(L)'
;MISQDRLINEFMELVRIDSETRNERQIADVLKEKFSSLGLSAVEDDSLERTGHGAGNLFVTWPADSGVSAPKLLFTCHMDTVVPGQKIQPVLGEDGWIRSDGSTILGADDKAGLAALFEAIRVIQEQKLPHGQIQFVITAGEESGLMGARTMDPAHLDADYGFALDSNGEVGAIATAAPGVARIAMQIIGKSAHAGVNPEDGISAIQVASKAVSAMKLGRIDNETTANIGKFSGGGPTNVVCDHVQLDAEARSIVQEKVDRQVESMREALETTAREYGAQSEFRSELIYPAFSFGGNDPVVKLAERAVTSLDLTPRLFASGGGSDANIFNGHKVPTVNLAVGYEHIHTTEERIKASDIVKVARLVIAIVAESQQG
;
A
#
# COMPACT_ATOMS: atom_id res chain seq x y z
N MET A 1 -20.24 19.95 -13.20
CA MET A 1 -21.02 18.78 -12.68
C MET A 1 -20.33 17.55 -13.23
N ILE A 2 -20.14 16.49 -12.43
CA ILE A 2 -19.50 15.24 -12.87
C ILE A 2 -20.30 14.64 -14.03
N SER A 3 -19.60 14.24 -15.09
CA SER A 3 -20.16 13.46 -16.19
C SER A 3 -19.97 11.98 -15.90
N GLN A 4 -21.03 11.30 -15.47
CA GLN A 4 -20.95 9.88 -15.13
C GLN A 4 -20.49 9.03 -16.31
N ASP A 5 -21.00 9.29 -17.52
CA ASP A 5 -20.64 8.52 -18.71
C ASP A 5 -19.14 8.69 -19.04
N ARG A 6 -18.62 9.92 -18.96
CA ARG A 6 -17.19 10.20 -19.20
C ARG A 6 -16.31 9.48 -18.18
N LEU A 7 -16.66 9.56 -16.90
CA LEU A 7 -15.93 8.94 -15.80
C LEU A 7 -15.92 7.40 -15.93
N ILE A 8 -17.05 6.79 -16.19
CA ILE A 8 -17.14 5.34 -16.33
C ILE A 8 -16.41 4.85 -17.58
N ASN A 9 -16.50 5.58 -18.69
CA ASN A 9 -15.73 5.25 -19.90
C ASN A 9 -14.22 5.38 -19.64
N GLU A 10 -13.78 6.42 -18.92
CA GLU A 10 -12.39 6.59 -18.49
C GLU A 10 -11.91 5.38 -17.65
N PHE A 11 -12.68 4.99 -16.64
CA PHE A 11 -12.38 3.83 -15.82
C PHE A 11 -12.26 2.55 -16.67
N MET A 12 -13.25 2.28 -17.54
CA MET A 12 -13.25 1.11 -18.40
C MET A 12 -12.12 1.11 -19.44
N GLU A 13 -11.65 2.28 -19.85
CA GLU A 13 -10.46 2.42 -20.70
C GLU A 13 -9.19 2.06 -19.92
N LEU A 14 -9.03 2.63 -18.71
CA LEU A 14 -7.85 2.40 -17.89
C LEU A 14 -7.67 0.93 -17.47
N VAL A 15 -8.75 0.23 -17.12
CA VAL A 15 -8.65 -1.18 -16.73
C VAL A 15 -8.30 -2.11 -17.89
N ARG A 16 -8.59 -1.72 -19.16
CA ARG A 16 -8.21 -2.50 -20.35
C ARG A 16 -6.72 -2.41 -20.68
N ILE A 17 -6.00 -1.48 -20.06
CA ILE A 17 -4.55 -1.35 -20.25
C ILE A 17 -3.86 -2.33 -19.32
N ASP A 18 -3.16 -3.30 -19.90
CA ASP A 18 -2.38 -4.27 -19.15
C ASP A 18 -1.31 -3.55 -18.32
N SER A 19 -1.32 -3.77 -17.00
CA SER A 19 -0.44 -3.11 -16.05
C SER A 19 -0.16 -3.95 -14.81
N GLU A 20 -0.09 -5.27 -14.96
CA GLU A 20 0.39 -6.12 -13.86
C GLU A 20 1.71 -5.59 -13.32
N THR A 21 1.91 -5.64 -12.01
CA THR A 21 3.13 -5.14 -11.36
C THR A 21 4.38 -5.63 -12.09
N ARG A 22 5.35 -4.76 -12.34
CA ARG A 22 6.52 -4.87 -13.20
C ARG A 22 6.28 -4.67 -14.71
N ASN A 23 5.04 -4.45 -15.14
CA ASN A 23 4.69 -4.23 -16.56
C ASN A 23 3.94 -2.89 -16.74
N GLU A 24 4.32 -1.85 -16.01
CA GLU A 24 3.58 -0.59 -15.91
C GLU A 24 3.84 0.38 -17.05
N ARG A 25 4.78 0.09 -17.99
CA ARG A 25 5.20 1.07 -19.01
C ARG A 25 4.05 1.64 -19.83
N GLN A 26 3.15 0.78 -20.31
CA GLN A 26 2.06 1.22 -21.16
C GLN A 26 1.07 2.14 -20.40
N ILE A 27 0.69 1.77 -19.20
CA ILE A 27 -0.21 2.60 -18.38
C ILE A 27 0.46 3.94 -18.03
N ALA A 28 1.73 3.94 -17.64
CA ALA A 28 2.46 5.16 -17.31
C ALA A 28 2.51 6.15 -18.48
N ASP A 29 2.74 5.67 -19.71
CA ASP A 29 2.74 6.52 -20.90
C ASP A 29 1.34 7.10 -21.18
N VAL A 30 0.28 6.29 -21.08
CA VAL A 30 -1.10 6.76 -21.21
C VAL A 30 -1.45 7.78 -20.14
N LEU A 31 -1.06 7.57 -18.88
CA LEU A 31 -1.32 8.53 -17.81
C LEU A 31 -0.62 9.88 -18.07
N LYS A 32 0.65 9.86 -18.55
CA LYS A 32 1.34 11.09 -18.95
C LYS A 32 0.62 11.84 -20.07
N GLU A 33 0.13 11.13 -21.09
CA GLU A 33 -0.66 11.73 -22.17
C GLU A 33 -1.97 12.33 -21.63
N LYS A 34 -2.68 11.64 -20.73
CA LYS A 34 -3.91 12.13 -20.12
C LYS A 34 -3.67 13.41 -19.30
N PHE A 35 -2.64 13.45 -18.46
CA PHE A 35 -2.28 14.67 -17.74
C PHE A 35 -1.90 15.80 -18.70
N SER A 36 -1.13 15.51 -19.73
CA SER A 36 -0.74 16.50 -20.75
C SER A 36 -1.96 17.06 -21.47
N SER A 37 -2.97 16.24 -21.79
CA SER A 37 -4.22 16.68 -22.42
C SER A 37 -5.03 17.66 -21.56
N LEU A 38 -4.81 17.63 -20.24
CA LEU A 38 -5.40 18.54 -19.24
C LEU A 38 -4.49 19.75 -18.95
N GLY A 39 -3.42 19.94 -19.71
CA GLY A 39 -2.47 21.04 -19.50
C GLY A 39 -1.55 20.87 -18.30
N LEU A 40 -1.44 19.65 -17.76
CA LEU A 40 -0.59 19.31 -16.64
C LEU A 40 0.61 18.47 -17.11
N SER A 41 1.80 18.78 -16.58
CA SER A 41 3.03 18.05 -16.96
C SER A 41 3.36 17.00 -15.90
N ALA A 42 3.46 15.75 -16.32
CA ALA A 42 3.90 14.64 -15.48
C ALA A 42 5.42 14.44 -15.62
N VAL A 43 6.11 14.42 -14.49
CA VAL A 43 7.53 14.06 -14.38
C VAL A 43 7.62 12.63 -13.86
N GLU A 44 8.32 11.77 -14.58
CA GLU A 44 8.59 10.40 -14.16
C GLU A 44 9.94 10.36 -13.42
N ASP A 45 9.99 9.74 -12.25
CA ASP A 45 11.22 9.58 -11.47
C ASP A 45 12.08 8.39 -11.95
N ASP A 46 13.25 8.22 -11.33
CA ASP A 46 14.20 7.16 -11.65
C ASP A 46 13.96 5.86 -10.85
N SER A 47 12.82 5.73 -10.17
CA SER A 47 12.54 4.56 -9.32
C SER A 47 12.54 3.24 -10.12
N LEU A 48 12.18 3.29 -11.41
CA LEU A 48 12.24 2.12 -12.30
C LEU A 48 13.65 1.49 -12.35
N GLU A 49 14.71 2.31 -12.35
CA GLU A 49 16.10 1.83 -12.42
C GLU A 49 16.51 1.08 -11.15
N ARG A 50 15.91 1.45 -10.01
CA ARG A 50 16.18 0.87 -8.68
C ARG A 50 15.31 -0.34 -8.39
N THR A 51 14.10 -0.37 -8.91
CA THR A 51 13.10 -1.40 -8.61
C THR A 51 13.04 -2.51 -9.66
N GLY A 52 13.39 -2.19 -10.91
CA GLY A 52 13.22 -3.09 -12.07
C GLY A 52 11.75 -3.24 -12.48
N HIS A 53 10.88 -2.28 -12.11
CA HIS A 53 9.50 -2.19 -12.59
C HIS A 53 9.44 -1.64 -14.01
N GLY A 54 8.26 -1.66 -14.64
CA GLY A 54 8.07 -1.19 -16.01
C GLY A 54 8.12 0.34 -16.15
N ALA A 55 7.86 1.06 -15.06
CA ALA A 55 7.86 2.52 -15.01
C ALA A 55 8.37 3.05 -13.67
N GLY A 56 8.74 4.34 -13.62
CA GLY A 56 8.90 5.11 -12.40
C GLY A 56 7.58 5.70 -11.91
N ASN A 57 7.62 6.35 -10.75
CA ASN A 57 6.47 7.11 -10.24
C ASN A 57 6.26 8.37 -11.08
N LEU A 58 5.01 8.78 -11.23
CA LEU A 58 4.65 10.03 -11.90
C LEU A 58 4.31 11.10 -10.88
N PHE A 59 4.95 12.26 -11.00
CA PHE A 59 4.71 13.44 -10.20
C PHE A 59 4.11 14.53 -11.07
N VAL A 60 2.96 15.07 -10.66
CA VAL A 60 2.26 16.14 -11.36
C VAL A 60 1.93 17.22 -10.35
N THR A 61 2.44 18.43 -10.54
CA THR A 61 2.10 19.57 -9.69
C THR A 61 1.20 20.53 -10.44
N TRP A 62 0.02 20.79 -9.91
CA TRP A 62 -0.94 21.79 -10.37
C TRP A 62 -0.83 23.00 -9.45
N PRO A 63 -0.25 24.13 -9.93
CA PRO A 63 -0.04 25.31 -9.11
C PRO A 63 -1.36 25.89 -8.59
N ALA A 64 -1.32 26.55 -7.43
CA ALA A 64 -2.46 27.25 -6.89
C ALA A 64 -2.95 28.37 -7.83
N ASP A 65 -4.24 28.61 -7.83
CA ASP A 65 -4.83 29.79 -8.48
C ASP A 65 -4.34 31.08 -7.81
N SER A 66 -4.24 32.15 -8.61
CA SER A 66 -3.78 33.46 -8.09
C SER A 66 -4.70 33.96 -6.98
N GLY A 67 -4.12 34.23 -5.82
CA GLY A 67 -4.82 34.76 -4.66
C GLY A 67 -5.52 33.71 -3.79
N VAL A 68 -5.44 32.43 -4.12
CA VAL A 68 -5.93 31.35 -3.24
C VAL A 68 -4.85 30.99 -2.23
N SER A 69 -5.20 31.06 -0.94
CA SER A 69 -4.38 30.60 0.17
C SER A 69 -5.05 29.39 0.79
N ALA A 70 -4.50 28.20 0.53
CA ALA A 70 -4.97 26.93 1.06
C ALA A 70 -3.78 26.01 1.29
N PRO A 71 -3.90 24.98 2.15
CA PRO A 71 -2.88 23.96 2.28
C PRO A 71 -2.59 23.28 0.92
N LYS A 72 -1.33 22.92 0.69
CA LYS A 72 -0.94 22.12 -0.46
C LYS A 72 -1.45 20.70 -0.27
N LEU A 73 -2.20 20.20 -1.23
CA LEU A 73 -2.78 18.85 -1.19
C LEU A 73 -2.00 17.88 -2.07
N LEU A 74 -1.92 16.64 -1.63
CA LEU A 74 -1.43 15.51 -2.41
C LEU A 74 -2.56 14.49 -2.55
N PHE A 75 -2.78 14.02 -3.79
CA PHE A 75 -3.60 12.84 -4.06
C PHE A 75 -2.71 11.75 -4.66
N THR A 76 -2.89 10.52 -4.20
CA THR A 76 -2.13 9.38 -4.70
C THR A 76 -3.03 8.21 -5.05
N CYS A 77 -2.63 7.52 -6.12
CA CYS A 77 -3.13 6.25 -6.59
C CYS A 77 -1.95 5.44 -7.09
N HIS A 78 -2.11 4.13 -7.25
CA HIS A 78 -1.11 3.33 -7.94
C HIS A 78 -1.56 2.93 -9.36
N MET A 79 -0.59 2.69 -10.25
CA MET A 79 -0.88 2.39 -11.65
C MET A 79 -0.84 0.89 -11.97
N ASP A 80 -0.20 0.10 -11.13
CA ASP A 80 -0.09 -1.35 -11.30
C ASP A 80 -1.30 -2.12 -10.76
N THR A 81 -1.35 -3.39 -11.06
CA THR A 81 -2.38 -4.33 -10.60
C THR A 81 -1.74 -5.67 -10.25
N VAL A 82 -2.45 -6.46 -9.43
CA VAL A 82 -2.11 -7.88 -9.20
C VAL A 82 -2.39 -8.75 -10.43
N VAL A 83 -1.95 -10.00 -10.38
CA VAL A 83 -2.27 -11.05 -11.38
C VAL A 83 -3.50 -11.86 -10.94
N PRO A 84 -4.33 -12.36 -11.91
CA PRO A 84 -4.27 -12.20 -13.36
C PRO A 84 -4.94 -10.90 -13.81
N GLY A 85 -4.21 -9.99 -14.42
CA GLY A 85 -4.65 -8.65 -14.80
C GLY A 85 -4.42 -8.30 -16.29
N GLN A 86 -4.29 -9.29 -17.18
CA GLN A 86 -4.07 -9.05 -18.60
C GLN A 86 -5.35 -9.21 -19.43
N LYS A 87 -5.54 -8.30 -20.40
CA LYS A 87 -6.69 -8.30 -21.33
C LYS A 87 -8.03 -8.24 -20.62
N ILE A 88 -8.12 -7.49 -19.56
CA ILE A 88 -9.33 -7.30 -18.76
C ILE A 88 -10.48 -6.87 -19.65
N GLN A 89 -11.64 -7.54 -19.52
CA GLN A 89 -12.87 -7.22 -20.21
C GLN A 89 -13.90 -6.69 -19.21
N PRO A 90 -13.93 -5.36 -18.95
CA PRO A 90 -14.86 -4.79 -17.99
C PRO A 90 -16.27 -4.73 -18.58
N VAL A 91 -17.26 -5.09 -17.77
CA VAL A 91 -18.69 -5.08 -18.13
C VAL A 91 -19.47 -4.33 -17.05
N LEU A 92 -20.22 -3.31 -17.46
CA LEU A 92 -21.21 -2.65 -16.61
C LEU A 92 -22.52 -3.44 -16.69
N GLY A 93 -22.92 -4.05 -15.57
CA GLY A 93 -24.18 -4.77 -15.45
C GLY A 93 -25.38 -3.84 -15.26
N GLU A 94 -26.59 -4.33 -15.54
CA GLU A 94 -27.85 -3.61 -15.29
C GLU A 94 -28.05 -3.28 -13.79
N ASP A 95 -27.39 -4.01 -12.91
CA ASP A 95 -27.36 -3.79 -11.44
C ASP A 95 -26.44 -2.65 -11.01
N GLY A 96 -25.80 -1.96 -11.97
CA GLY A 96 -24.88 -0.85 -11.74
C GLY A 96 -23.48 -1.24 -11.24
N TRP A 97 -23.18 -2.54 -11.19
CA TRP A 97 -21.84 -3.02 -10.88
C TRP A 97 -21.00 -3.20 -12.14
N ILE A 98 -19.72 -2.86 -12.04
CA ILE A 98 -18.72 -3.16 -13.03
C ILE A 98 -17.91 -4.36 -12.53
N ARG A 99 -17.70 -5.35 -13.41
CA ARG A 99 -16.96 -6.60 -13.15
C ARG A 99 -16.10 -6.93 -14.36
N SER A 100 -15.13 -7.80 -14.18
CA SER A 100 -14.48 -8.49 -15.32
C SER A 100 -15.38 -9.61 -15.84
N ASP A 101 -14.91 -10.32 -16.85
CA ASP A 101 -15.57 -11.54 -17.37
C ASP A 101 -15.39 -12.77 -16.44
N GLY A 102 -14.69 -12.60 -15.31
CA GLY A 102 -14.41 -13.65 -14.32
C GLY A 102 -13.13 -14.44 -14.60
N SER A 103 -12.44 -14.19 -15.71
CA SER A 103 -11.13 -14.82 -16.01
C SER A 103 -9.95 -14.02 -15.41
N THR A 104 -10.17 -12.75 -15.13
CA THR A 104 -9.18 -11.81 -14.57
C THR A 104 -9.75 -11.07 -13.37
N ILE A 105 -8.90 -10.35 -12.65
CA ILE A 105 -9.33 -9.25 -11.78
C ILE A 105 -10.06 -8.18 -12.60
N LEU A 106 -10.71 -7.22 -11.95
CA LEU A 106 -11.24 -6.04 -12.63
C LEU A 106 -10.17 -4.93 -12.74
N GLY A 107 -9.27 -4.82 -11.76
CA GLY A 107 -8.29 -3.74 -11.65
C GLY A 107 -8.92 -2.42 -11.20
N ALA A 108 -10.03 -2.48 -10.45
CA ALA A 108 -10.62 -1.32 -9.80
C ALA A 108 -9.67 -0.75 -8.74
N ASP A 109 -8.91 -1.60 -8.11
CA ASP A 109 -7.74 -1.35 -7.31
C ASP A 109 -6.51 -1.18 -8.22
N ASP A 110 -6.02 0.05 -8.52
CA ASP A 110 -6.54 1.36 -8.11
C ASP A 110 -6.91 2.25 -9.33
N LYS A 111 -7.36 1.65 -10.45
CA LYS A 111 -7.80 2.40 -11.63
C LYS A 111 -9.06 3.23 -11.36
N ALA A 112 -9.85 2.87 -10.32
CA ALA A 112 -11.02 3.65 -9.94
C ALA A 112 -10.63 4.99 -9.31
N GLY A 113 -9.60 4.99 -8.46
CA GLY A 113 -8.99 6.22 -7.94
C GLY A 113 -8.44 7.09 -9.08
N LEU A 114 -7.68 6.51 -10.00
CA LEU A 114 -7.15 7.23 -11.18
C LEU A 114 -8.25 7.89 -12.02
N ALA A 115 -9.30 7.14 -12.37
CA ALA A 115 -10.42 7.69 -13.15
C ALA A 115 -11.13 8.83 -12.41
N ALA A 116 -11.32 8.67 -11.09
CA ALA A 116 -11.91 9.70 -10.23
C ALA A 116 -11.06 10.98 -10.19
N LEU A 117 -9.72 10.86 -10.12
CA LEU A 117 -8.81 12.00 -10.19
C LEU A 117 -8.92 12.75 -11.52
N PHE A 118 -8.89 12.05 -12.64
CA PHE A 118 -9.01 12.70 -13.96
C PHE A 118 -10.33 13.42 -14.13
N GLU A 119 -11.45 12.83 -13.70
CA GLU A 119 -12.75 13.52 -13.75
C GLU A 119 -12.77 14.72 -12.80
N ALA A 120 -12.21 14.61 -11.59
CA ALA A 120 -12.13 15.73 -10.66
C ALA A 120 -11.34 16.91 -11.26
N ILE A 121 -10.19 16.66 -11.88
CA ILE A 121 -9.39 17.68 -12.57
C ILE A 121 -10.22 18.37 -13.65
N ARG A 122 -10.92 17.60 -14.51
CA ARG A 122 -11.77 18.17 -15.57
C ARG A 122 -12.88 19.05 -14.99
N VAL A 123 -13.56 18.59 -13.95
CA VAL A 123 -14.65 19.37 -13.33
C VAL A 123 -14.13 20.66 -12.72
N ILE A 124 -13.00 20.63 -12.01
CA ILE A 124 -12.37 21.81 -11.44
C ILE A 124 -12.04 22.83 -12.54
N GLN A 125 -11.44 22.37 -13.65
CA GLN A 125 -11.11 23.24 -14.80
C GLN A 125 -12.36 23.78 -15.53
N GLU A 126 -13.33 22.91 -15.86
CA GLU A 126 -14.54 23.27 -16.59
C GLU A 126 -15.39 24.29 -15.81
N GLN A 127 -15.46 24.12 -14.49
CA GLN A 127 -16.24 24.99 -13.62
C GLN A 127 -15.43 26.16 -13.03
N LYS A 128 -14.13 26.21 -13.32
CA LYS A 128 -13.19 27.20 -12.77
C LYS A 128 -13.28 27.30 -11.26
N LEU A 129 -13.32 26.14 -10.60
CA LEU A 129 -13.34 26.10 -9.14
C LEU A 129 -11.98 26.54 -8.64
N PRO A 130 -11.92 27.49 -7.69
CA PRO A 130 -10.64 27.92 -7.14
C PRO A 130 -9.97 26.76 -6.40
N HIS A 131 -8.63 26.71 -6.44
CA HIS A 131 -7.87 25.67 -5.75
C HIS A 131 -6.49 26.14 -5.29
N GLY A 132 -6.02 25.61 -4.16
CA GLY A 132 -4.62 25.69 -3.75
C GLY A 132 -3.73 24.81 -4.64
N GLN A 133 -2.45 24.68 -4.30
CA GLN A 133 -1.58 23.74 -5.00
C GLN A 133 -2.08 22.31 -4.79
N ILE A 134 -2.14 21.55 -5.87
CA ILE A 134 -2.46 20.12 -5.84
C ILE A 134 -1.32 19.34 -6.48
N GLN A 135 -0.80 18.36 -5.78
CA GLN A 135 0.16 17.39 -6.30
C GLN A 135 -0.51 16.04 -6.50
N PHE A 136 -0.34 15.44 -7.67
CA PHE A 136 -0.73 14.07 -7.93
C PHE A 136 0.53 13.21 -7.98
N VAL A 137 0.56 12.14 -7.19
CA VAL A 137 1.65 11.16 -7.20
C VAL A 137 1.05 9.82 -7.58
N ILE A 138 1.42 9.32 -8.75
CA ILE A 138 0.96 8.02 -9.23
C ILE A 138 2.13 7.05 -9.17
N THR A 139 2.01 6.06 -8.32
CA THR A 139 3.11 5.13 -8.02
C THR A 139 3.08 3.89 -8.89
N ALA A 140 4.25 3.26 -9.05
CA ALA A 140 4.42 1.99 -9.72
C ALA A 140 4.81 0.92 -8.69
N GLY A 141 4.32 -0.32 -8.85
CA GLY A 141 4.72 -1.45 -8.02
C GLY A 141 4.26 -1.35 -6.57
N GLU A 142 3.08 -0.79 -6.33
CA GLU A 142 2.44 -0.80 -5.02
C GLU A 142 2.19 -2.24 -4.58
N GLU A 143 1.59 -3.05 -5.45
CA GLU A 143 1.19 -4.43 -5.23
C GLU A 143 2.36 -5.41 -5.01
N SER A 144 3.57 -4.98 -5.29
CA SER A 144 4.79 -5.73 -4.98
C SER A 144 5.47 -5.29 -3.69
N GLY A 145 4.76 -4.57 -2.82
CA GLY A 145 5.21 -4.08 -1.52
C GLY A 145 5.68 -2.63 -1.53
N LEU A 146 4.88 -1.76 -2.12
CA LEU A 146 5.06 -0.29 -2.15
C LEU A 146 6.38 0.13 -2.82
N MET A 147 6.85 -0.63 -3.80
CA MET A 147 8.23 -0.51 -4.30
C MET A 147 8.51 0.87 -4.89
N GLY A 148 7.60 1.44 -5.66
CA GLY A 148 7.74 2.79 -6.20
C GLY A 148 7.80 3.83 -5.09
N ALA A 149 6.82 3.82 -4.19
CA ALA A 149 6.76 4.75 -3.07
C ALA A 149 8.01 4.65 -2.16
N ARG A 150 8.45 3.42 -1.84
CA ARG A 150 9.64 3.18 -0.99
C ARG A 150 10.95 3.68 -1.59
N THR A 151 11.02 3.76 -2.90
CA THR A 151 12.25 4.14 -3.62
C THR A 151 12.21 5.56 -4.15
N MET A 152 11.09 6.28 -4.05
CA MET A 152 11.02 7.67 -4.47
C MET A 152 12.01 8.57 -3.71
N ASP A 153 12.46 9.63 -4.35
CA ASP A 153 13.15 10.71 -3.66
C ASP A 153 12.10 11.60 -2.98
N PRO A 154 12.09 11.71 -1.63
CA PRO A 154 11.13 12.56 -0.94
C PRO A 154 11.24 14.05 -1.30
N ALA A 155 12.32 14.49 -1.95
CA ALA A 155 12.45 15.85 -2.47
C ALA A 155 11.41 16.19 -3.56
N HIS A 156 10.79 15.17 -4.18
CA HIS A 156 9.69 15.38 -5.12
C HIS A 156 8.35 15.71 -4.42
N LEU A 157 8.25 15.50 -3.11
CA LEU A 157 7.01 15.75 -2.37
C LEU A 157 6.94 17.20 -1.90
N ASP A 158 5.84 17.89 -2.25
CA ASP A 158 5.55 19.26 -1.84
C ASP A 158 4.06 19.40 -1.48
N ALA A 159 3.68 18.86 -0.34
CA ALA A 159 2.32 18.87 0.15
C ALA A 159 2.25 18.97 1.68
N ASP A 160 1.22 19.63 2.19
CA ASP A 160 0.90 19.73 3.62
C ASP A 160 0.04 18.55 4.10
N TYR A 161 -0.86 18.04 3.23
CA TYR A 161 -1.74 16.90 3.50
C TYR A 161 -1.87 15.99 2.27
N GLY A 162 -1.92 14.68 2.52
CA GLY A 162 -2.09 13.66 1.50
C GLY A 162 -3.40 12.86 1.65
N PHE A 163 -3.94 12.42 0.52
CA PHE A 163 -5.11 11.58 0.42
C PHE A 163 -4.83 10.47 -0.59
N ALA A 164 -4.64 9.23 -0.10
CA ALA A 164 -4.61 8.06 -0.95
C ALA A 164 -6.05 7.65 -1.29
N LEU A 165 -6.31 7.29 -2.54
CA LEU A 165 -7.61 6.80 -2.99
C LEU A 165 -7.54 5.28 -3.20
N ASP A 166 -7.12 4.58 -2.17
CA ASP A 166 -6.65 3.19 -2.26
C ASP A 166 -7.04 2.40 -0.98
N SER A 167 -8.30 2.50 -0.58
CA SER A 167 -8.78 1.69 0.54
C SER A 167 -10.10 1.01 0.18
N ASN A 168 -10.24 -0.23 0.65
CA ASN A 168 -11.50 -0.94 0.59
C ASN A 168 -12.54 -0.33 1.56
N GLY A 169 -13.80 -0.65 1.33
CA GLY A 169 -14.93 -0.17 2.14
C GLY A 169 -15.80 0.83 1.40
N GLU A 170 -16.88 1.24 2.05
CA GLU A 170 -17.82 2.21 1.49
C GLU A 170 -17.20 3.60 1.37
N VAL A 171 -17.49 4.33 0.30
CA VAL A 171 -17.02 5.72 0.11
C VAL A 171 -17.52 6.58 1.27
N GLY A 172 -16.60 7.29 1.90
CA GLY A 172 -16.81 8.02 3.17
C GLY A 172 -16.10 7.37 4.36
N ALA A 173 -15.62 6.13 4.24
CA ALA A 173 -14.72 5.55 5.23
C ALA A 173 -13.29 6.08 4.99
N ILE A 174 -12.58 6.34 6.10
CA ILE A 174 -11.27 6.97 6.15
C ILE A 174 -10.36 6.09 7.00
N ALA A 175 -9.36 5.47 6.41
CA ALA A 175 -8.33 4.78 7.13
C ALA A 175 -7.36 5.81 7.74
N THR A 176 -7.45 5.99 9.04
CA THR A 176 -6.64 6.94 9.81
C THR A 176 -5.44 6.27 10.48
N ALA A 177 -5.34 4.97 10.40
CA ALA A 177 -4.19 4.20 10.88
C ALA A 177 -3.94 2.99 9.98
N ALA A 178 -2.68 2.65 9.80
CA ALA A 178 -2.25 1.41 9.14
C ALA A 178 -0.98 0.86 9.80
N PRO A 179 -0.79 -0.47 9.81
CA PRO A 179 0.36 -1.07 10.46
C PRO A 179 1.66 -0.78 9.72
N GLY A 180 2.75 -0.62 10.47
CA GLY A 180 4.09 -0.81 9.97
C GLY A 180 4.41 -2.31 9.90
N VAL A 181 5.27 -2.67 8.95
CA VAL A 181 5.69 -4.07 8.73
C VAL A 181 7.20 -4.17 8.74
N ALA A 182 7.71 -5.03 9.62
CA ALA A 182 9.09 -5.49 9.58
C ALA A 182 9.15 -6.91 9.03
N ARG A 183 9.99 -7.13 8.02
CA ARG A 183 10.36 -8.46 7.53
C ARG A 183 11.61 -8.93 8.27
N ILE A 184 11.63 -10.21 8.63
CA ILE A 184 12.69 -10.78 9.46
C ILE A 184 13.19 -12.06 8.79
N ALA A 185 14.50 -12.16 8.60
CA ALA A 185 15.18 -13.36 8.15
C ALA A 185 16.14 -13.86 9.26
N MET A 186 16.02 -15.11 9.61
CA MET A 186 16.79 -15.74 10.69
C MET A 186 17.45 -17.01 10.20
N GLN A 187 18.64 -17.31 10.74
CA GLN A 187 19.33 -18.56 10.51
C GLN A 187 19.85 -19.14 11.82
N ILE A 188 19.80 -20.47 11.94
CA ILE A 188 20.51 -21.24 12.95
C ILE A 188 21.55 -22.11 12.26
N ILE A 189 22.79 -21.98 12.72
CA ILE A 189 23.93 -22.74 12.24
C ILE A 189 24.40 -23.62 13.37
N GLY A 190 24.18 -24.92 13.23
CA GLY A 190 24.61 -25.96 14.18
C GLY A 190 25.89 -26.65 13.73
N LYS A 191 25.96 -27.95 14.00
CA LYS A 191 27.11 -28.81 13.64
C LYS A 191 26.61 -30.19 13.23
N SER A 192 27.00 -30.64 12.06
CA SER A 192 26.65 -32.00 11.59
C SER A 192 27.43 -33.08 12.34
N ALA A 193 26.82 -34.24 12.52
CA ALA A 193 27.39 -35.45 13.04
C ALA A 193 26.62 -36.67 12.56
N HIS A 194 27.14 -37.88 12.71
CA HIS A 194 26.40 -39.09 12.38
C HIS A 194 25.33 -39.38 13.46
N ALA A 195 24.05 -39.32 13.09
CA ALA A 195 22.93 -39.38 14.05
C ALA A 195 22.82 -40.67 14.86
N GLY A 196 23.44 -41.79 14.41
CA GLY A 196 23.40 -43.08 15.08
C GLY A 196 24.74 -43.49 15.71
N VAL A 197 25.85 -42.76 15.44
CA VAL A 197 27.20 -43.16 15.89
C VAL A 197 27.70 -42.20 16.96
N ASN A 198 27.63 -40.91 16.70
CA ASN A 198 28.17 -39.88 17.57
C ASN A 198 27.32 -38.59 17.53
N PRO A 199 25.98 -38.69 17.80
CA PRO A 199 25.10 -37.53 17.75
C PRO A 199 25.50 -36.41 18.74
N GLU A 200 26.21 -36.76 19.82
CA GLU A 200 26.73 -35.83 20.84
C GLU A 200 27.80 -34.88 20.31
N ASP A 201 28.46 -35.21 19.20
CA ASP A 201 29.44 -34.34 18.56
C ASP A 201 28.77 -33.29 17.67
N GLY A 202 27.45 -33.43 17.42
CA GLY A 202 26.63 -32.54 16.60
C GLY A 202 25.85 -31.53 17.42
N ILE A 203 25.33 -30.50 16.71
CA ILE A 203 24.38 -29.51 17.24
C ILE A 203 23.24 -29.44 16.23
N SER A 204 22.06 -29.93 16.61
CA SER A 204 20.91 -29.96 15.70
C SER A 204 20.30 -28.58 15.52
N ALA A 205 20.50 -27.95 14.38
CA ALA A 205 19.89 -26.69 14.02
C ALA A 205 18.34 -26.74 14.04
N ILE A 206 17.74 -27.90 13.72
CA ILE A 206 16.28 -28.07 13.81
C ILE A 206 15.81 -28.01 15.26
N GLN A 207 16.50 -28.66 16.19
CA GLN A 207 16.12 -28.59 17.61
C GLN A 207 16.29 -27.18 18.18
N VAL A 208 17.38 -26.52 17.87
CA VAL A 208 17.64 -25.14 18.33
C VAL A 208 16.62 -24.18 17.75
N ALA A 209 16.35 -24.22 16.44
CA ALA A 209 15.35 -23.36 15.80
C ALA A 209 13.94 -23.60 16.37
N SER A 210 13.56 -24.87 16.60
CA SER A 210 12.24 -25.20 17.19
C SER A 210 12.08 -24.62 18.60
N LYS A 211 13.14 -24.66 19.42
CA LYS A 211 13.14 -24.06 20.77
C LYS A 211 13.10 -22.53 20.72
N ALA A 212 13.88 -21.93 19.81
CA ALA A 212 13.84 -20.48 19.60
C ALA A 212 12.44 -20.00 19.19
N VAL A 213 11.78 -20.68 18.24
CA VAL A 213 10.40 -20.39 17.83
C VAL A 213 9.43 -20.55 19.00
N SER A 214 9.59 -21.60 19.81
CA SER A 214 8.74 -21.83 21.01
C SER A 214 8.90 -20.74 22.08
N ALA A 215 10.07 -20.07 22.13
CA ALA A 215 10.33 -18.96 23.04
C ALA A 215 9.80 -17.61 22.52
N MET A 216 9.52 -17.49 21.23
CA MET A 216 8.97 -16.27 20.62
C MET A 216 7.49 -16.11 20.91
N LYS A 217 7.06 -14.87 21.13
CA LYS A 217 5.64 -14.52 21.11
C LYS A 217 5.20 -14.34 19.67
N LEU A 218 4.26 -15.17 19.20
CA LEU A 218 3.76 -15.21 17.83
C LEU A 218 2.23 -15.16 17.79
N GLY A 219 1.67 -14.94 16.61
CA GLY A 219 0.25 -14.75 16.39
C GLY A 219 -0.18 -13.34 16.80
N ARG A 220 -1.31 -13.21 17.45
CA ARG A 220 -1.79 -11.93 18.00
C ARG A 220 -1.16 -11.66 19.35
N ILE A 221 -0.23 -10.70 19.39
CA ILE A 221 0.53 -10.31 20.57
C ILE A 221 -0.32 -9.46 21.51
N ASP A 222 -1.00 -8.46 20.94
CA ASP A 222 -1.99 -7.60 21.58
C ASP A 222 -3.02 -7.11 20.54
N ASN A 223 -3.90 -6.16 20.89
CA ASN A 223 -4.95 -5.68 20.00
C ASN A 223 -4.41 -5.03 18.70
N GLU A 224 -3.17 -4.59 18.69
CA GLU A 224 -2.56 -3.79 17.62
C GLU A 224 -1.37 -4.50 16.96
N THR A 225 -0.83 -5.58 17.58
CA THR A 225 0.44 -6.19 17.18
C THR A 225 0.26 -7.66 16.81
N THR A 226 0.87 -8.06 15.71
CA THR A 226 0.96 -9.45 15.28
C THR A 226 2.39 -9.79 14.87
N ALA A 227 2.76 -11.07 15.00
CA ALA A 227 4.00 -11.60 14.44
C ALA A 227 3.76 -13.03 13.93
N ASN A 228 4.44 -13.39 12.85
CA ASN A 228 4.30 -14.69 12.23
C ASN A 228 5.64 -15.20 11.68
N ILE A 229 5.85 -16.51 11.77
CA ILE A 229 6.88 -17.21 11.01
C ILE A 229 6.19 -17.88 9.84
N GLY A 230 6.43 -17.34 8.64
CA GLY A 230 5.79 -17.81 7.41
C GLY A 230 6.54 -18.98 6.76
N LYS A 231 7.84 -19.13 7.06
CA LYS A 231 8.67 -20.19 6.49
C LYS A 231 9.64 -20.74 7.53
N PHE A 232 9.74 -22.06 7.55
CA PHE A 232 10.74 -22.83 8.30
C PHE A 232 11.35 -23.82 7.31
N SER A 233 12.65 -23.67 7.01
CA SER A 233 13.33 -24.47 5.98
C SER A 233 14.63 -25.02 6.55
N GLY A 234 14.82 -26.32 6.45
CA GLY A 234 16.03 -27.02 6.89
C GLY A 234 15.82 -28.51 6.89
N GLY A 235 16.89 -29.26 7.01
CA GLY A 235 16.87 -30.71 7.01
C GLY A 235 17.82 -31.32 5.98
N GLY A 236 17.97 -32.64 6.07
CA GLY A 236 18.85 -33.43 5.21
C GLY A 236 18.60 -34.92 5.41
N PRO A 237 19.57 -35.79 5.10
CA PRO A 237 19.45 -37.21 5.33
C PRO A 237 19.20 -37.53 6.81
N THR A 238 18.33 -38.48 7.09
CA THR A 238 17.90 -38.82 8.45
C THR A 238 19.01 -39.39 9.36
N ASN A 239 20.11 -39.85 8.78
CA ASN A 239 21.28 -40.32 9.49
C ASN A 239 22.35 -39.23 9.77
N VAL A 240 22.04 -37.96 9.46
CA VAL A 240 22.90 -36.80 9.70
C VAL A 240 22.19 -35.80 10.59
N VAL A 241 22.86 -35.32 11.65
CA VAL A 241 22.38 -34.19 12.47
C VAL A 241 22.33 -32.93 11.59
N CYS A 242 21.17 -32.34 11.43
CA CYS A 242 20.99 -31.15 10.59
C CYS A 242 21.74 -29.95 11.19
N ASP A 243 22.58 -29.30 10.41
CA ASP A 243 23.43 -28.20 10.83
C ASP A 243 22.97 -26.82 10.33
N HIS A 244 21.88 -26.73 9.58
CA HIS A 244 21.38 -25.44 9.08
C HIS A 244 19.85 -25.38 9.00
N VAL A 245 19.28 -24.29 9.54
CA VAL A 245 17.85 -23.93 9.41
C VAL A 245 17.72 -22.45 9.10
N GLN A 246 16.81 -22.14 8.19
CA GLN A 246 16.40 -20.79 7.84
C GLN A 246 14.91 -20.55 8.18
N LEU A 247 14.60 -19.36 8.71
CA LEU A 247 13.26 -18.91 9.06
C LEU A 247 13.01 -17.56 8.42
N ASP A 248 11.84 -17.40 7.79
CA ASP A 248 11.35 -16.10 7.32
C ASP A 248 10.10 -15.72 8.12
N ALA A 249 10.09 -14.50 8.65
CA ALA A 249 9.06 -14.01 9.56
C ALA A 249 8.68 -12.55 9.27
N GLU A 250 7.59 -12.10 9.88
CA GLU A 250 7.18 -10.70 9.89
C GLU A 250 6.64 -10.29 11.27
N ALA A 251 6.71 -8.99 11.55
CA ALA A 251 6.05 -8.35 12.67
C ALA A 251 5.28 -7.12 12.18
N ARG A 252 4.06 -6.90 12.70
CA ARG A 252 3.18 -5.78 12.31
C ARG A 252 2.58 -5.12 13.53
N SER A 253 2.45 -3.79 13.51
CA SER A 253 1.63 -3.04 14.47
C SER A 253 1.26 -1.67 13.90
N ILE A 254 0.11 -1.11 14.31
CA ILE A 254 -0.24 0.30 14.04
C ILE A 254 0.55 1.28 14.90
N VAL A 255 1.39 0.79 15.82
CA VAL A 255 2.29 1.57 16.68
C VAL A 255 3.72 1.15 16.38
N GLN A 256 4.53 2.07 15.84
CA GLN A 256 5.90 1.77 15.37
C GLN A 256 6.79 1.19 16.48
N GLU A 257 6.73 1.74 17.69
CA GLU A 257 7.53 1.26 18.82
C GLU A 257 7.17 -0.18 19.24
N LYS A 258 5.95 -0.65 18.91
CA LYS A 258 5.57 -2.05 19.14
C LYS A 258 6.14 -2.98 18.07
N VAL A 259 6.24 -2.52 16.81
CA VAL A 259 6.97 -3.25 15.76
C VAL A 259 8.40 -3.46 16.20
N ASP A 260 9.08 -2.39 16.59
CA ASP A 260 10.49 -2.40 16.97
C ASP A 260 10.75 -3.34 18.18
N ARG A 261 9.88 -3.26 19.20
CA ARG A 261 9.96 -4.15 20.38
C ARG A 261 9.71 -5.61 20.02
N GLN A 262 8.78 -5.90 19.12
CA GLN A 262 8.50 -7.28 18.70
C GLN A 262 9.69 -7.87 17.92
N VAL A 263 10.28 -7.09 17.00
CA VAL A 263 11.49 -7.47 16.28
C VAL A 263 12.63 -7.79 17.24
N GLU A 264 12.87 -6.93 18.23
CA GLU A 264 13.92 -7.14 19.22
C GLU A 264 13.66 -8.37 20.10
N SER A 265 12.42 -8.57 20.54
CA SER A 265 12.03 -9.76 21.30
C SER A 265 12.27 -11.07 20.53
N MET A 266 12.04 -11.07 19.21
CA MET A 266 12.31 -12.22 18.34
C MET A 266 13.81 -12.44 18.16
N ARG A 267 14.62 -11.37 18.06
CA ARG A 267 16.06 -11.43 18.02
C ARG A 267 16.63 -12.04 19.30
N GLU A 268 16.25 -11.51 20.46
CA GLU A 268 16.69 -11.98 21.76
C GLU A 268 16.39 -13.47 21.97
N ALA A 269 15.17 -13.91 21.59
CA ALA A 269 14.76 -15.31 21.68
C ALA A 269 15.66 -16.22 20.81
N LEU A 270 15.96 -15.80 19.56
CA LEU A 270 16.84 -16.54 18.67
C LEU A 270 18.26 -16.65 19.22
N GLU A 271 18.88 -15.51 19.56
CA GLU A 271 20.28 -15.42 19.96
C GLU A 271 20.54 -16.10 21.32
N THR A 272 19.60 -15.93 22.27
CA THR A 272 19.70 -16.58 23.57
C THR A 272 19.61 -18.09 23.44
N THR A 273 18.65 -18.60 22.69
CA THR A 273 18.50 -20.04 22.46
C THR A 273 19.70 -20.61 21.71
N ALA A 274 20.18 -19.94 20.66
CA ALA A 274 21.37 -20.41 19.94
C ALA A 274 22.58 -20.54 20.86
N ARG A 275 22.82 -19.54 21.71
CA ARG A 275 23.92 -19.53 22.70
C ARG A 275 23.80 -20.65 23.73
N GLU A 276 22.61 -20.91 24.26
CA GLU A 276 22.33 -21.97 25.21
C GLU A 276 22.66 -23.37 24.68
N TYR A 277 22.45 -23.58 23.37
CA TYR A 277 22.68 -24.85 22.70
C TYR A 277 24.02 -24.92 21.95
N GLY A 278 24.87 -23.89 22.07
CA GLY A 278 26.20 -23.84 21.41
C GLY A 278 26.12 -23.69 19.87
N ALA A 279 24.95 -23.26 19.34
CA ALA A 279 24.77 -22.96 17.93
C ALA A 279 25.16 -21.49 17.64
N GLN A 280 25.36 -21.18 16.36
CA GLN A 280 25.42 -19.79 15.88
C GLN A 280 24.07 -19.37 15.34
N SER A 281 23.78 -18.06 15.35
CA SER A 281 22.58 -17.50 14.77
C SER A 281 22.89 -16.25 13.95
N GLU A 282 22.13 -16.05 12.89
CA GLU A 282 22.08 -14.79 12.15
C GLU A 282 20.66 -14.24 12.20
N PHE A 283 20.55 -12.93 12.41
CA PHE A 283 19.29 -12.22 12.43
C PHE A 283 19.38 -10.96 11.56
N ARG A 284 18.46 -10.81 10.63
CA ARG A 284 18.32 -9.60 9.80
C ARG A 284 16.88 -9.16 9.84
N SER A 285 16.64 -7.86 9.98
CA SER A 285 15.31 -7.27 9.87
C SER A 285 15.36 -6.04 8.98
N GLU A 286 14.28 -5.83 8.24
CA GLU A 286 14.07 -4.68 7.38
C GLU A 286 12.68 -4.12 7.68
N LEU A 287 12.58 -2.83 7.98
CA LEU A 287 11.30 -2.13 8.02
C LEU A 287 10.84 -1.91 6.57
N ILE A 288 9.79 -2.62 6.18
CA ILE A 288 9.26 -2.54 4.81
C ILE A 288 8.55 -1.20 4.60
N TYR A 289 7.72 -0.81 5.56
CA TYR A 289 7.11 0.51 5.65
C TYR A 289 6.72 0.83 7.09
N PRO A 290 6.73 2.13 7.48
CA PRO A 290 6.41 2.55 8.84
C PRO A 290 4.91 2.47 9.12
N ALA A 291 4.54 2.41 10.40
CA ALA A 291 3.17 2.61 10.85
C ALA A 291 2.78 4.09 10.78
N PHE A 292 1.48 4.35 10.63
CA PHE A 292 0.91 5.66 10.93
C PHE A 292 -0.39 5.53 11.72
N SER A 293 -0.72 6.56 12.51
CA SER A 293 -1.98 6.63 13.25
C SER A 293 -2.33 8.07 13.54
N PHE A 294 -3.51 8.50 13.11
CA PHE A 294 -4.10 9.82 13.36
C PHE A 294 -5.33 9.70 14.25
N GLY A 295 -5.49 10.65 15.14
CA GLY A 295 -6.73 10.84 15.87
C GLY A 295 -7.75 11.69 15.09
N GLY A 296 -9.02 11.65 15.46
CA GLY A 296 -10.07 12.44 14.81
C GLY A 296 -9.89 13.97 14.91
N ASN A 297 -8.90 14.46 15.70
CA ASN A 297 -8.58 15.88 15.80
C ASN A 297 -7.45 16.33 14.86
N ASP A 298 -6.76 15.39 14.20
CA ASP A 298 -5.69 15.74 13.30
C ASP A 298 -6.20 16.49 12.06
N PRO A 299 -5.51 17.54 11.60
CA PRO A 299 -6.01 18.42 10.53
C PRO A 299 -6.38 17.66 9.24
N VAL A 300 -5.57 16.69 8.82
CA VAL A 300 -5.83 15.88 7.62
C VAL A 300 -7.12 15.06 7.76
N VAL A 301 -7.38 14.51 8.96
CA VAL A 301 -8.60 13.74 9.25
C VAL A 301 -9.82 14.66 9.24
N LYS A 302 -9.73 15.82 9.92
CA LYS A 302 -10.81 16.82 9.93
C LYS A 302 -11.16 17.31 8.53
N LEU A 303 -10.17 17.52 7.68
CA LEU A 303 -10.41 17.93 6.30
C LEU A 303 -11.16 16.83 5.55
N ALA A 304 -10.74 15.56 5.67
CA ALA A 304 -11.44 14.42 5.07
C ALA A 304 -12.88 14.29 5.59
N GLU A 305 -13.09 14.40 6.91
CA GLU A 305 -14.43 14.31 7.52
C GLU A 305 -15.37 15.43 7.03
N ARG A 306 -14.89 16.69 6.94
CA ARG A 306 -15.68 17.79 6.38
C ARG A 306 -16.07 17.52 4.93
N ALA A 307 -15.11 17.08 4.11
CA ALA A 307 -15.36 16.75 2.71
C ALA A 307 -16.38 15.62 2.54
N VAL A 308 -16.29 14.56 3.33
CA VAL A 308 -17.29 13.48 3.34
C VAL A 308 -18.66 14.00 3.75
N THR A 309 -18.74 14.81 4.81
CA THR A 309 -19.98 15.36 5.33
C THR A 309 -20.65 16.32 4.34
N SER A 310 -19.87 17.12 3.59
CA SER A 310 -20.39 18.05 2.57
C SER A 310 -21.09 17.35 1.40
N LEU A 311 -20.87 16.02 1.27
CA LEU A 311 -21.53 15.18 0.25
C LEU A 311 -22.75 14.42 0.78
N ASP A 312 -23.25 14.76 1.98
CA ASP A 312 -24.31 14.05 2.69
C ASP A 312 -23.95 12.58 3.00
N LEU A 313 -22.66 12.27 3.10
CA LEU A 313 -22.14 10.97 3.53
C LEU A 313 -21.75 11.01 5.02
N THR A 314 -21.73 9.85 5.65
CA THR A 314 -21.31 9.71 7.05
C THR A 314 -19.84 9.30 7.13
N PRO A 315 -18.94 10.14 7.68
CA PRO A 315 -17.54 9.75 7.86
C PRO A 315 -17.42 8.57 8.82
N ARG A 316 -16.56 7.60 8.46
CA ARG A 316 -16.24 6.47 9.33
C ARG A 316 -14.73 6.28 9.42
N LEU A 317 -14.16 6.60 10.58
CA LEU A 317 -12.73 6.41 10.85
C LEU A 317 -12.46 4.93 11.21
N PHE A 318 -11.39 4.36 10.67
CA PHE A 318 -10.98 2.99 10.98
C PHE A 318 -9.46 2.80 10.84
N ALA A 319 -8.97 1.72 11.44
CA ALA A 319 -7.59 1.27 11.24
C ALA A 319 -7.56 0.19 10.14
N SER A 320 -6.72 0.37 9.14
CA SER A 320 -6.49 -0.62 8.09
C SER A 320 -5.73 -1.84 8.64
N GLY A 321 -6.03 -3.03 8.11
CA GLY A 321 -5.27 -4.25 8.40
C GLY A 321 -3.99 -4.41 7.56
N GLY A 322 -3.89 -3.67 6.44
CA GLY A 322 -2.74 -3.64 5.54
C GLY A 322 -2.15 -2.25 5.41
N GLY A 323 -0.94 -2.16 4.87
CA GLY A 323 -0.32 -0.90 4.48
C GLY A 323 -0.68 -0.52 3.05
N SER A 324 -0.42 0.72 2.70
CA SER A 324 -0.52 1.30 1.36
C SER A 324 0.57 2.36 1.20
N ASP A 325 0.64 3.01 0.05
CA ASP A 325 1.58 4.10 -0.17
C ASP A 325 1.42 5.24 0.84
N ALA A 326 0.24 5.40 1.45
CA ALA A 326 0.04 6.34 2.56
C ALA A 326 1.04 6.13 3.71
N ASN A 327 1.46 4.88 3.99
CA ASN A 327 2.48 4.60 5.00
C ASN A 327 3.81 5.28 4.66
N ILE A 328 4.19 5.25 3.39
CA ILE A 328 5.45 5.84 2.93
C ILE A 328 5.39 7.37 2.96
N PHE A 329 4.28 7.96 2.50
CA PHE A 329 4.10 9.42 2.57
C PHE A 329 4.14 9.91 4.01
N ASN A 330 3.51 9.20 4.95
CA ASN A 330 3.58 9.48 6.38
C ASN A 330 5.02 9.37 6.91
N GLY A 331 5.77 8.36 6.46
CA GLY A 331 7.20 8.21 6.77
C GLY A 331 8.03 9.41 6.30
N HIS A 332 7.65 10.03 5.19
CA HIS A 332 8.25 11.25 4.63
C HIS A 332 7.64 12.55 5.19
N LYS A 333 6.84 12.46 6.26
CA LYS A 333 6.24 13.60 6.97
C LYS A 333 5.20 14.39 6.17
N VAL A 334 4.57 13.76 5.19
CA VAL A 334 3.35 14.25 4.56
C VAL A 334 2.17 13.52 5.21
N PRO A 335 1.43 14.15 6.14
CA PRO A 335 0.29 13.54 6.82
C PRO A 335 -0.74 13.07 5.79
N THR A 336 -0.90 11.75 5.64
CA THR A 336 -1.70 11.13 4.59
C THR A 336 -2.67 10.12 5.19
N VAL A 337 -3.96 10.28 4.89
CA VAL A 337 -5.00 9.27 5.18
C VAL A 337 -5.35 8.51 3.92
N ASN A 338 -5.89 7.28 4.06
CA ASN A 338 -6.32 6.48 2.93
C ASN A 338 -7.85 6.42 2.88
N LEU A 339 -8.44 6.81 1.75
CA LEU A 339 -9.88 6.96 1.53
C LEU A 339 -10.44 5.73 0.83
N ALA A 340 -11.58 5.25 1.30
CA ALA A 340 -12.27 4.12 0.69
C ALA A 340 -12.85 4.49 -0.67
N VAL A 341 -12.66 3.61 -1.66
CA VAL A 341 -13.03 3.79 -3.07
C VAL A 341 -14.32 3.05 -3.41
N GLY A 342 -14.69 2.04 -2.63
CA GLY A 342 -15.94 1.30 -2.83
C GLY A 342 -15.80 -0.01 -3.60
N TYR A 343 -14.59 -0.43 -3.97
CA TYR A 343 -14.37 -1.73 -4.59
C TYR A 343 -14.51 -2.87 -3.57
N GLU A 344 -14.88 -4.03 -4.08
CA GLU A 344 -15.06 -5.25 -3.29
C GLU A 344 -14.30 -6.41 -3.93
N HIS A 345 -13.89 -7.37 -3.10
CA HIS A 345 -13.19 -8.61 -3.51
C HIS A 345 -11.90 -8.36 -4.29
N ILE A 346 -11.17 -7.29 -3.94
CA ILE A 346 -9.85 -6.98 -4.55
C ILE A 346 -8.92 -8.20 -4.52
N HIS A 347 -7.97 -8.24 -5.45
CA HIS A 347 -6.99 -9.33 -5.59
C HIS A 347 -7.61 -10.70 -5.93
N THR A 348 -8.86 -10.70 -6.41
CA THR A 348 -9.56 -11.92 -6.89
C THR A 348 -10.27 -11.67 -8.22
N THR A 349 -10.62 -12.73 -8.91
CA THR A 349 -11.42 -12.63 -10.15
C THR A 349 -12.90 -12.28 -9.90
N GLU A 350 -13.30 -12.13 -8.63
CA GLU A 350 -14.63 -11.66 -8.21
C GLU A 350 -14.64 -10.15 -7.94
N GLU A 351 -13.53 -9.46 -8.18
CA GLU A 351 -13.38 -8.02 -7.98
C GLU A 351 -14.47 -7.25 -8.73
N ARG A 352 -15.05 -6.26 -8.05
CA ARG A 352 -16.13 -5.45 -8.58
C ARG A 352 -16.20 -4.08 -7.91
N ILE A 353 -16.81 -3.13 -8.62
CA ILE A 353 -17.10 -1.79 -8.10
C ILE A 353 -18.43 -1.28 -8.63
N LYS A 354 -19.16 -0.48 -7.84
CA LYS A 354 -20.34 0.21 -8.34
C LYS A 354 -19.94 1.46 -9.13
N ALA A 355 -20.55 1.65 -10.29
CA ALA A 355 -20.38 2.87 -11.07
C ALA A 355 -20.68 4.14 -10.25
N SER A 356 -21.68 4.07 -9.36
CA SER A 356 -22.05 5.18 -8.46
C SER A 356 -20.96 5.50 -7.42
N ASP A 357 -20.15 4.51 -7.04
CA ASP A 357 -19.09 4.74 -6.03
C ASP A 357 -17.90 5.45 -6.64
N ILE A 358 -17.52 5.14 -7.89
CA ILE A 358 -16.49 5.90 -8.63
C ILE A 358 -16.90 7.38 -8.74
N VAL A 359 -18.21 7.65 -9.00
CA VAL A 359 -18.75 9.02 -9.01
C VAL A 359 -18.61 9.70 -7.64
N LYS A 360 -18.89 8.97 -6.55
CA LYS A 360 -18.72 9.53 -5.19
C LYS A 360 -17.26 9.84 -4.88
N VAL A 361 -16.31 9.00 -5.32
CA VAL A 361 -14.87 9.25 -5.12
C VAL A 361 -14.46 10.52 -5.87
N ALA A 362 -14.85 10.70 -7.12
CA ALA A 362 -14.55 11.94 -7.86
C ALA A 362 -15.16 13.18 -7.18
N ARG A 363 -16.39 13.07 -6.62
CA ARG A 363 -16.98 14.15 -5.81
C ARG A 363 -16.19 14.41 -4.54
N LEU A 364 -15.69 13.35 -3.89
CA LEU A 364 -14.92 13.47 -2.66
C LEU A 364 -13.59 14.21 -2.90
N VAL A 365 -12.90 13.92 -4.00
CA VAL A 365 -11.69 14.68 -4.39
C VAL A 365 -12.01 16.17 -4.55
N ILE A 366 -13.08 16.52 -5.27
CA ILE A 366 -13.51 17.91 -5.46
C ILE A 366 -13.88 18.57 -4.12
N ALA A 367 -14.58 17.82 -3.25
CA ALA A 367 -14.98 18.31 -1.93
C ALA A 367 -13.77 18.59 -1.03
N ILE A 368 -12.74 17.72 -1.05
CA ILE A 368 -11.49 17.93 -0.31
C ILE A 368 -10.81 19.22 -0.77
N VAL A 369 -10.73 19.45 -2.09
CA VAL A 369 -10.16 20.68 -2.65
C VAL A 369 -10.97 21.91 -2.20
N ALA A 370 -12.30 21.86 -2.21
CA ALA A 370 -13.14 22.95 -1.78
C ALA A 370 -13.05 23.23 -0.26
N GLU A 371 -13.10 22.18 0.56
CA GLU A 371 -13.03 22.28 2.02
C GLU A 371 -11.64 22.71 2.53
N SER A 372 -10.58 22.48 1.75
CA SER A 372 -9.23 22.94 2.10
C SER A 372 -9.09 24.46 2.14
N GLN A 373 -9.99 25.19 1.48
CA GLN A 373 -9.99 26.66 1.43
C GLN A 373 -10.75 27.31 2.59
N GLN A 374 -11.46 26.53 3.40
CA GLN A 374 -12.29 27.01 4.51
C GLN A 374 -11.58 26.96 5.88
N GLY A 375 -10.29 26.65 5.90
CA GLY A 375 -9.48 26.44 7.11
C GLY A 375 -8.90 27.68 7.71
#